data_815fe62f6f51f25c0b54b99d7c683966
#
_entry.id   815fe62f6f51f25c0b54b99d7c683966
#
_cell.length_a   1.000
_cell.length_b   1.000
_cell.length_c   1.000
_cell.angle_alpha   90.00
_cell.angle_beta   90.00
_cell.angle_gamma   90.00
#
_symmetry.space_group_name_H-M   'P 1'
#
loop_
_entity.id
_entity.type
_entity.pdbx_description
1 polymer ?
#
loop_
_entity_poly.entity_id
_entity_poly.type
_entity_poly.pdbx_seq_one_letter_code
_entity_poly.pdbx_strand_id
1 'polypeptide(L)'
;RDRCQAEFGYSERLRVGAAGGISTPAAAAAAFAMGAAYVLTGSVNQACREAGTSDAVRAMLAQAQQADVAMAPAADMFEMGVKVQVLKRGTMFAMRAAKLYEAYLAFDGLDAIPAPQRAALERDLFRAPLEAVWERTREFFLKRDPAQVERAEREPKHKLALVFRWYLGKASRWAIDVLLIGLLFDCVKS
;
A
#
# COMPACT_ATOMS: atom_id res chain seq x y z
N ARG A 1 7.04 -28.21 7.90
CA ARG A 1 5.88 -28.85 8.54
C ARG A 1 6.33 -29.96 9.48
N ASP A 2 6.87 -31.05 8.93
CA ASP A 2 7.15 -32.29 9.67
C ASP A 2 8.18 -32.06 10.80
N ARG A 3 9.17 -31.21 10.60
CA ARG A 3 10.10 -30.79 11.64
C ARG A 3 9.40 -30.09 12.80
N CYS A 4 8.58 -29.07 12.52
CA CYS A 4 7.84 -28.35 13.57
C CYS A 4 6.82 -29.26 14.26
N GLN A 5 6.16 -30.14 13.52
CA GLN A 5 5.23 -31.12 14.07
C GLN A 5 5.92 -32.02 15.10
N ALA A 6 7.11 -32.50 14.80
CA ALA A 6 7.87 -33.36 15.69
C ALA A 6 8.47 -32.58 16.89
N GLU A 7 9.01 -31.36 16.64
CA GLU A 7 9.66 -30.55 17.65
C GLU A 7 8.69 -30.04 18.73
N PHE A 8 7.48 -29.63 18.33
CA PHE A 8 6.51 -29.02 19.25
C PHE A 8 5.37 -29.93 19.66
N GLY A 9 5.29 -31.18 19.14
CA GLY A 9 4.32 -32.20 19.56
C GLY A 9 2.86 -31.79 19.37
N TYR A 10 2.55 -31.00 18.32
CA TYR A 10 1.16 -30.58 18.08
C TYR A 10 0.21 -31.79 17.90
N SER A 11 -0.92 -31.73 18.57
CA SER A 11 -1.97 -32.81 18.48
C SER A 11 -2.62 -32.82 17.08
N GLU A 12 -2.80 -31.62 16.48
CA GLU A 12 -3.35 -31.46 15.15
C GLU A 12 -2.25 -31.43 14.10
N ARG A 13 -2.49 -32.03 12.94
CA ARG A 13 -1.54 -32.00 11.83
C ARG A 13 -1.42 -30.58 11.28
N LEU A 14 -0.20 -30.02 11.30
CA LEU A 14 0.09 -28.73 10.71
C LEU A 14 -0.20 -28.72 9.21
N ARG A 15 -0.86 -27.68 8.73
CA ARG A 15 -1.19 -27.48 7.32
C ARG A 15 -0.28 -26.40 6.75
N VAL A 16 0.28 -26.65 5.57
CA VAL A 16 1.08 -25.69 4.81
C VAL A 16 0.32 -25.38 3.53
N GLY A 17 0.10 -24.09 3.30
CA GLY A 17 -0.53 -23.58 2.07
C GLY A 17 0.48 -22.94 1.13
N ALA A 18 0.02 -22.61 -0.06
CA ALA A 18 0.78 -21.87 -1.05
C ALA A 18 0.14 -20.49 -1.29
N ALA A 19 0.98 -19.47 -1.45
CA ALA A 19 0.57 -18.10 -1.74
C ALA A 19 1.56 -17.43 -2.68
N GLY A 20 1.13 -16.35 -3.33
CA GLY A 20 1.94 -15.56 -4.26
C GLY A 20 1.93 -16.12 -5.69
N GLY A 21 1.50 -15.31 -6.65
CA GLY A 21 1.46 -15.67 -8.06
C GLY A 21 0.42 -16.72 -8.46
N ILE A 22 -0.44 -17.15 -7.56
CA ILE A 22 -1.50 -18.13 -7.85
C ILE A 22 -2.71 -17.39 -8.42
N SER A 23 -2.79 -17.34 -9.75
CA SER A 23 -3.84 -16.58 -10.47
C SER A 23 -4.53 -17.38 -11.56
N THR A 24 -4.12 -18.63 -11.80
CA THR A 24 -4.73 -19.50 -12.80
C THR A 24 -5.12 -20.86 -12.19
N PRO A 25 -6.11 -21.56 -12.76
CA PRO A 25 -6.46 -22.91 -12.34
C PRO A 25 -5.28 -23.87 -12.36
N ALA A 26 -4.41 -23.77 -13.36
CA ALA A 26 -3.21 -24.61 -13.47
C ALA A 26 -2.22 -24.35 -12.33
N ALA A 27 -2.00 -23.08 -11.94
CA ALA A 27 -1.14 -22.73 -10.81
C ALA A 27 -1.70 -23.28 -9.48
N ALA A 28 -3.01 -23.20 -9.29
CA ALA A 28 -3.67 -23.78 -8.12
C ALA A 28 -3.55 -25.31 -8.09
N ALA A 29 -3.81 -25.97 -9.22
CA ALA A 29 -3.66 -27.41 -9.34
C ALA A 29 -2.22 -27.87 -9.05
N ALA A 30 -1.22 -27.16 -9.58
CA ALA A 30 0.18 -27.44 -9.31
C ALA A 30 0.53 -27.29 -7.83
N ALA A 31 0.03 -26.24 -7.16
CA ALA A 31 0.23 -26.07 -5.72
C ALA A 31 -0.33 -27.24 -4.88
N PHE A 32 -1.54 -27.70 -5.19
CA PHE A 32 -2.12 -28.87 -4.56
C PHE A 32 -1.36 -30.16 -4.87
N ALA A 33 -0.93 -30.36 -6.12
CA ALA A 33 -0.10 -31.49 -6.51
C ALA A 33 1.24 -31.54 -5.76
N MET A 34 1.81 -30.38 -5.42
CA MET A 34 3.00 -30.27 -4.56
C MET A 34 2.70 -30.47 -3.07
N GLY A 35 1.46 -30.72 -2.68
CA GLY A 35 1.08 -31.02 -1.30
C GLY A 35 0.60 -29.82 -0.49
N ALA A 36 0.27 -28.68 -1.11
CA ALA A 36 -0.37 -27.58 -0.42
C ALA A 36 -1.75 -28.02 0.15
N ALA A 37 -2.01 -27.70 1.39
CA ALA A 37 -3.31 -27.99 2.02
C ALA A 37 -4.38 -26.93 1.64
N TYR A 38 -3.95 -25.75 1.23
CA TYR A 38 -4.78 -24.64 0.76
C TYR A 38 -3.95 -23.68 -0.10
N VAL A 39 -4.62 -22.83 -0.87
CA VAL A 39 -4.00 -21.77 -1.62
C VAL A 39 -4.61 -20.42 -1.21
N LEU A 40 -3.79 -19.36 -1.23
CA LEU A 40 -4.22 -17.97 -1.05
C LEU A 40 -4.04 -17.24 -2.38
N THR A 41 -5.12 -16.64 -2.83
CA THR A 41 -5.15 -15.79 -4.03
C THR A 41 -5.35 -14.33 -3.60
N GLY A 42 -4.62 -13.41 -4.24
CA GLY A 42 -4.67 -11.97 -3.94
C GLY A 42 -5.22 -11.16 -5.10
N SER A 43 -4.35 -10.81 -6.04
CA SER A 43 -4.67 -9.86 -7.13
C SER A 43 -5.84 -10.31 -8.01
N VAL A 44 -6.01 -11.61 -8.25
CA VAL A 44 -7.13 -12.15 -9.03
C VAL A 44 -8.47 -11.86 -8.33
N ASN A 45 -8.52 -11.92 -7.01
CA ASN A 45 -9.73 -11.62 -6.25
C ASN A 45 -10.11 -10.14 -6.33
N GLN A 46 -9.14 -9.23 -6.46
CA GLN A 46 -9.40 -7.79 -6.60
C GLN A 46 -10.13 -7.44 -7.90
N ALA A 47 -10.04 -8.30 -8.92
CA ALA A 47 -10.76 -8.14 -10.17
C ALA A 47 -12.22 -8.68 -10.10
N CYS A 48 -12.60 -9.36 -9.03
CA CYS A 48 -13.96 -9.87 -8.82
C CYS A 48 -14.93 -8.75 -8.43
N ARG A 49 -16.21 -8.92 -8.75
CA ARG A 49 -17.28 -7.94 -8.40
C ARG A 49 -17.45 -7.81 -6.89
N GLU A 50 -17.26 -8.89 -6.16
CA GLU A 50 -17.41 -9.02 -4.71
C GLU A 50 -16.30 -8.29 -3.94
N ALA A 51 -15.20 -7.94 -4.58
CA ALA A 51 -14.09 -7.22 -3.94
C ALA A 51 -14.42 -5.76 -3.59
N GLY A 52 -15.54 -5.22 -4.10
CA GLY A 52 -15.93 -3.82 -3.89
C GLY A 52 -15.02 -2.81 -4.61
N THR A 53 -14.12 -3.28 -5.47
CA THR A 53 -13.30 -2.42 -6.33
C THR A 53 -14.19 -1.74 -7.38
N SER A 54 -13.90 -0.49 -7.72
CA SER A 54 -14.64 0.24 -8.75
C SER A 54 -14.55 -0.43 -10.13
N ASP A 55 -15.56 -0.23 -10.99
CA ASP A 55 -15.58 -0.80 -12.34
C ASP A 55 -14.37 -0.38 -13.17
N ALA A 56 -13.92 0.87 -13.02
CA ALA A 56 -12.74 1.38 -13.72
C ALA A 56 -11.46 0.62 -13.30
N VAL A 57 -11.27 0.39 -12.01
CA VAL A 57 -10.12 -0.36 -11.50
C VAL A 57 -10.20 -1.83 -11.88
N ARG A 58 -11.40 -2.45 -11.85
CA ARG A 58 -11.58 -3.83 -12.34
C ARG A 58 -11.22 -3.96 -13.81
N ALA A 59 -11.65 -3.03 -14.65
CA ALA A 59 -11.29 -3.01 -16.07
C ALA A 59 -9.77 -2.87 -16.29
N MET A 60 -9.10 -2.02 -15.51
CA MET A 60 -7.64 -1.89 -15.54
C MET A 60 -6.93 -3.18 -15.09
N LEU A 61 -7.42 -3.81 -14.03
CA LEU A 61 -6.86 -5.08 -13.53
C LEU A 61 -7.05 -6.23 -14.54
N ALA A 62 -8.22 -6.30 -15.19
CA ALA A 62 -8.51 -7.31 -16.19
C ALA A 62 -7.61 -7.20 -17.44
N GLN A 63 -7.10 -6.01 -17.74
CA GLN A 63 -6.20 -5.75 -18.87
C GLN A 63 -4.73 -5.75 -18.46
N ALA A 64 -4.42 -5.81 -17.15
CA ALA A 64 -3.07 -5.69 -16.64
C ALA A 64 -2.20 -6.90 -17.05
N GLN A 65 -1.00 -6.60 -17.50
CA GLN A 65 0.05 -7.55 -17.79
C GLN A 65 1.22 -7.37 -16.81
N GLN A 66 2.18 -8.26 -16.83
CA GLN A 66 3.35 -8.18 -15.96
C GLN A 66 4.11 -6.84 -16.10
N ALA A 67 4.15 -6.26 -17.30
CA ALA A 67 4.76 -4.96 -17.54
C ALA A 67 3.99 -3.78 -16.92
N ASP A 68 2.72 -3.96 -16.55
CA ASP A 68 1.84 -2.92 -16.02
C ASP A 68 1.91 -2.80 -14.47
N VAL A 69 2.78 -3.57 -13.84
CA VAL A 69 2.98 -3.54 -12.38
C VAL A 69 4.35 -3.00 -12.00
N ALA A 70 4.46 -2.46 -10.80
CA ALA A 70 5.70 -1.98 -10.21
C ALA A 70 5.71 -2.24 -8.70
N MET A 71 6.90 -2.27 -8.12
CA MET A 71 7.06 -2.30 -6.67
C MET A 71 7.00 -0.89 -6.10
N ALA A 72 6.19 -0.68 -5.09
CA ALA A 72 6.03 0.59 -4.39
C ALA A 72 6.11 0.39 -2.86
N PRO A 73 6.56 1.39 -2.09
CA PRO A 73 6.56 1.33 -0.64
C PRO A 73 5.16 1.02 -0.08
N ALA A 74 5.10 0.04 0.82
CA ALA A 74 3.88 -0.32 1.53
C ALA A 74 3.52 0.75 2.57
N ALA A 75 2.25 1.11 2.68
CA ALA A 75 1.83 2.15 3.61
C ALA A 75 1.93 1.72 5.09
N ASP A 76 1.63 0.46 5.38
CA ASP A 76 1.64 -0.13 6.72
C ASP A 76 3.06 -0.43 7.24
N MET A 77 3.96 -0.83 6.35
CA MET A 77 5.35 -1.15 6.66
C MET A 77 6.34 -0.14 6.04
N PHE A 78 5.93 1.11 5.91
CA PHE A 78 6.65 2.16 5.21
C PHE A 78 8.04 2.42 5.82
N GLU A 79 8.11 2.55 7.14
CA GLU A 79 9.35 2.82 7.86
C GLU A 79 10.39 1.67 7.73
N MET A 80 9.91 0.45 7.50
CA MET A 80 10.75 -0.74 7.28
C MET A 80 11.24 -0.88 5.83
N GLY A 81 10.78 -0.04 4.92
CA GLY A 81 11.15 -0.08 3.50
C GLY A 81 10.55 -1.25 2.72
N VAL A 82 9.56 -1.93 3.29
CA VAL A 82 8.87 -3.04 2.61
C VAL A 82 8.12 -2.51 1.40
N LYS A 83 8.20 -3.25 0.30
CA LYS A 83 7.53 -2.90 -0.97
C LYS A 83 6.42 -3.89 -1.28
N VAL A 84 5.37 -3.38 -1.90
CA VAL A 84 4.24 -4.16 -2.43
C VAL A 84 4.12 -3.95 -3.93
N GLN A 85 3.57 -4.96 -4.61
CA GLN A 85 3.28 -4.87 -6.02
C GLN A 85 2.01 -4.05 -6.24
N VAL A 86 2.09 -3.06 -7.12
CA VAL A 86 0.98 -2.15 -7.44
C VAL A 86 0.83 -1.98 -8.94
N LEU A 87 -0.38 -1.68 -9.38
CA LEU A 87 -0.64 -1.31 -10.77
C LEU A 87 -0.01 0.07 -11.06
N LYS A 88 0.86 0.15 -12.09
CA LYS A 88 1.45 1.42 -12.54
C LYS A 88 0.74 1.98 -13.77
N ARG A 89 0.14 1.12 -14.60
CA ARG A 89 -0.59 1.54 -15.78
C ARG A 89 -1.82 2.36 -15.39
N GLY A 90 -1.91 3.59 -15.92
CA GLY A 90 -3.03 4.49 -15.62
C GLY A 90 -3.04 5.07 -14.20
N THR A 91 -1.98 4.88 -13.41
CA THR A 91 -1.86 5.44 -12.06
C THR A 91 -0.51 6.09 -11.83
N MET A 92 -0.47 7.11 -10.97
CA MET A 92 0.76 7.76 -10.52
C MET A 92 1.21 7.25 -9.14
N PHE A 93 0.53 6.23 -8.61
CA PHE A 93 0.75 5.77 -7.22
C PHE A 93 2.19 5.34 -6.97
N ALA A 94 2.74 4.46 -7.81
CA ALA A 94 4.10 3.93 -7.64
C ALA A 94 5.15 5.04 -7.61
N MET A 95 5.06 6.00 -8.53
CA MET A 95 5.98 7.13 -8.61
C MET A 95 5.86 8.06 -7.40
N ARG A 96 4.63 8.36 -6.97
CA ARG A 96 4.37 9.21 -5.79
C ARG A 96 4.86 8.54 -4.51
N ALA A 97 4.61 7.24 -4.35
CA ALA A 97 5.08 6.48 -3.21
C ALA A 97 6.61 6.42 -3.14
N ALA A 98 7.28 6.23 -4.27
CA ALA A 98 8.74 6.26 -4.35
C ALA A 98 9.29 7.64 -3.93
N LYS A 99 8.72 8.73 -4.46
CA LYS A 99 9.12 10.10 -4.10
C LYS A 99 8.95 10.41 -2.61
N LEU A 100 7.85 9.93 -2.00
CA LEU A 100 7.64 10.07 -0.55
C LEU A 100 8.66 9.26 0.25
N TYR A 101 9.00 8.07 -0.21
CA TYR A 101 9.99 7.23 0.46
C TYR A 101 11.40 7.80 0.36
N GLU A 102 11.79 8.35 -0.79
CA GLU A 102 13.05 9.09 -0.96
C GLU A 102 13.14 10.28 -0.01
N ALA A 103 12.06 11.07 0.10
CA ALA A 103 12.00 12.18 1.06
C ALA A 103 12.07 11.69 2.51
N TYR A 104 11.42 10.56 2.84
CA TYR A 104 11.53 9.95 4.16
C TYR A 104 12.96 9.53 4.49
N LEU A 105 13.70 8.95 3.56
CA LEU A 105 15.09 8.56 3.78
C LEU A 105 16.02 9.78 3.94
N ALA A 106 15.73 10.86 3.22
CA ALA A 106 16.59 12.03 3.15
C ALA A 106 16.43 13.01 4.33
N PHE A 107 15.25 13.06 4.98
CA PHE A 107 14.94 14.09 5.98
C PHE A 107 14.47 13.49 7.30
N ASP A 108 14.86 14.12 8.41
CA ASP A 108 14.55 13.66 9.77
C ASP A 108 13.22 14.21 10.33
N GLY A 109 12.48 14.99 9.54
CA GLY A 109 11.18 15.55 9.91
C GLY A 109 10.59 16.40 8.79
N LEU A 110 9.32 16.80 8.94
CA LEU A 110 8.65 17.67 7.98
C LEU A 110 9.35 19.03 7.85
N ASP A 111 9.87 19.57 8.96
CA ASP A 111 10.52 20.87 9.02
C ASP A 111 11.95 20.84 8.46
N ALA A 112 12.54 19.65 8.33
CA ALA A 112 13.85 19.45 7.73
C ALA A 112 13.80 19.42 6.20
N ILE A 113 12.61 19.38 5.59
CA ILE A 113 12.46 19.37 4.12
C ILE A 113 12.74 20.78 3.59
N PRO A 114 13.73 20.96 2.66
CA PRO A 114 14.02 22.24 2.07
C PRO A 114 12.81 22.87 1.39
N ALA A 115 12.65 24.20 1.50
CA ALA A 115 11.50 24.94 1.00
C ALA A 115 11.09 24.62 -0.46
N PRO A 116 12.02 24.49 -1.43
CA PRO A 116 11.65 24.13 -2.81
C PRO A 116 11.05 22.73 -2.92
N GLN A 117 11.60 21.76 -2.17
CA GLN A 117 11.10 20.38 -2.18
C GLN A 117 9.78 20.27 -1.44
N ARG A 118 9.63 20.98 -0.31
CA ARG A 118 8.39 21.10 0.42
C ARG A 118 7.28 21.65 -0.47
N ALA A 119 7.51 22.77 -1.12
CA ALA A 119 6.55 23.38 -2.06
C ALA A 119 6.16 22.42 -3.20
N ALA A 120 7.11 21.63 -3.70
CA ALA A 120 6.82 20.63 -4.72
C ALA A 120 5.94 19.48 -4.17
N LEU A 121 6.19 18.99 -2.95
CA LEU A 121 5.35 17.98 -2.31
C LEU A 121 3.92 18.50 -2.06
N GLU A 122 3.81 19.72 -1.54
CA GLU A 122 2.52 20.37 -1.28
C GLU A 122 1.70 20.59 -2.54
N ARG A 123 2.34 21.08 -3.62
CA ARG A 123 1.68 21.35 -4.90
C ARG A 123 1.32 20.06 -5.64
N ASP A 124 2.27 19.13 -5.79
CA ASP A 124 2.15 18.03 -6.75
C ASP A 124 1.54 16.75 -6.14
N LEU A 125 1.76 16.51 -4.83
CA LEU A 125 1.29 15.31 -4.15
C LEU A 125 0.09 15.58 -3.25
N PHE A 126 0.29 16.43 -2.23
CA PHE A 126 -0.71 16.61 -1.18
C PHE A 126 -1.85 17.54 -1.58
N ARG A 127 -1.61 18.47 -2.52
CA ARG A 127 -2.55 19.53 -2.92
C ARG A 127 -3.03 20.36 -1.71
N ALA A 128 -2.18 20.49 -0.71
CA ALA A 128 -2.41 21.24 0.52
C ALA A 128 -1.08 21.50 1.24
N PRO A 129 -0.98 22.56 2.07
CA PRO A 129 0.16 22.75 2.96
C PRO A 129 0.38 21.56 3.88
N LEU A 130 1.63 21.21 4.18
CA LEU A 130 1.96 20.06 5.02
C LEU A 130 1.38 20.17 6.43
N GLU A 131 1.21 21.38 6.95
CA GLU A 131 0.53 21.62 8.22
C GLU A 131 -0.92 21.16 8.18
N ALA A 132 -1.66 21.52 7.13
CA ALA A 132 -3.04 21.10 6.97
C ALA A 132 -3.17 19.58 6.75
N VAL A 133 -2.17 18.97 6.09
CA VAL A 133 -2.09 17.51 5.94
C VAL A 133 -1.84 16.85 7.30
N TRP A 134 -0.94 17.43 8.11
CA TRP A 134 -0.67 16.93 9.45
C TRP A 134 -1.92 16.97 10.34
N GLU A 135 -2.67 18.07 10.35
CA GLU A 135 -3.90 18.16 11.17
C GLU A 135 -4.92 17.07 10.81
N ARG A 136 -5.12 16.80 9.52
CA ARG A 136 -5.99 15.71 9.06
C ARG A 136 -5.46 14.33 9.45
N THR A 137 -4.14 14.14 9.36
CA THR A 137 -3.48 12.90 9.77
C THR A 137 -3.63 12.70 11.27
N ARG A 138 -3.38 13.74 12.06
CA ARG A 138 -3.53 13.76 13.51
C ARG A 138 -4.96 13.41 13.94
N GLU A 139 -5.95 14.08 13.35
CA GLU A 139 -7.37 13.79 13.64
C GLU A 139 -7.74 12.33 13.34
N PHE A 140 -7.24 11.78 12.23
CA PHE A 140 -7.48 10.38 11.86
C PHE A 140 -6.89 9.42 12.89
N PHE A 141 -5.63 9.63 13.30
CA PHE A 141 -4.96 8.73 14.23
C PHE A 141 -5.42 8.92 15.68
N LEU A 142 -5.83 10.11 16.10
CA LEU A 142 -6.43 10.32 17.42
C LEU A 142 -7.67 9.44 17.66
N LYS A 143 -8.46 9.20 16.59
CA LYS A 143 -9.63 8.34 16.66
C LYS A 143 -9.31 6.84 16.60
N ARG A 144 -8.15 6.46 16.06
CA ARG A 144 -7.83 5.07 15.72
C ARG A 144 -6.70 4.48 16.57
N ASP A 145 -5.66 5.25 16.80
CA ASP A 145 -4.48 4.88 17.58
C ASP A 145 -3.80 6.16 18.11
N PRO A 146 -4.27 6.70 19.24
CA PRO A 146 -3.73 7.94 19.83
C PRO A 146 -2.23 7.87 20.13
N ALA A 147 -1.69 6.67 20.43
CA ALA A 147 -0.27 6.49 20.74
C ALA A 147 0.64 6.89 19.56
N GLN A 148 0.16 6.76 18.33
CA GLN A 148 0.90 7.22 17.15
C GLN A 148 1.06 8.75 17.15
N VAL A 149 0.04 9.47 17.60
CA VAL A 149 0.07 10.94 17.66
C VAL A 149 1.02 11.40 18.77
N GLU A 150 0.92 10.80 19.95
CA GLU A 150 1.82 11.10 21.08
C GLU A 150 3.29 10.85 20.70
N ARG A 151 3.55 9.77 19.95
CA ARG A 151 4.88 9.49 19.44
C ARG A 151 5.32 10.52 18.39
N ALA A 152 4.45 10.90 17.48
CA ALA A 152 4.73 11.88 16.42
C ALA A 152 5.02 13.29 16.98
N GLU A 153 4.46 13.66 18.13
CA GLU A 153 4.75 14.92 18.80
C GLU A 153 6.15 14.96 19.43
N ARG A 154 6.71 13.79 19.76
CA ARG A 154 8.05 13.66 20.34
C ARG A 154 9.13 13.34 19.31
N GLU A 155 8.77 12.65 18.23
CA GLU A 155 9.69 12.15 17.23
C GLU A 155 9.36 12.75 15.84
N PRO A 156 10.09 13.79 15.38
CA PRO A 156 9.82 14.44 14.09
C PRO A 156 9.87 13.47 12.90
N LYS A 157 10.76 12.47 12.95
CA LYS A 157 10.86 11.42 11.92
C LYS A 157 9.61 10.56 11.86
N HIS A 158 9.03 10.23 13.01
CA HIS A 158 7.78 9.48 13.06
C HIS A 158 6.61 10.31 12.55
N LYS A 159 6.57 11.63 12.87
CA LYS A 159 5.57 12.55 12.31
C LYS A 159 5.62 12.57 10.78
N LEU A 160 6.81 12.66 10.20
CA LEU A 160 7.03 12.59 8.75
C LEU A 160 6.51 11.27 8.17
N ALA A 161 6.88 10.14 8.77
CA ALA A 161 6.43 8.81 8.36
C ALA A 161 4.90 8.70 8.41
N LEU A 162 4.29 9.20 9.48
CA LEU A 162 2.84 9.11 9.71
C LEU A 162 2.04 9.88 8.64
N VAL A 163 2.50 11.08 8.27
CA VAL A 163 1.90 11.89 7.19
C VAL A 163 1.99 11.15 5.85
N PHE A 164 3.14 10.56 5.53
CA PHE A 164 3.33 9.85 4.27
C PHE A 164 2.53 8.54 4.22
N ARG A 165 2.51 7.78 5.31
CA ARG A 165 1.70 6.56 5.48
C ARG A 165 0.20 6.86 5.33
N TRP A 166 -0.28 7.93 5.96
CA TRP A 166 -1.68 8.35 5.83
C TRP A 166 -2.05 8.68 4.38
N TYR A 167 -1.19 9.40 3.67
CA TYR A 167 -1.39 9.71 2.25
C TYR A 167 -1.46 8.44 1.41
N LEU A 168 -0.50 7.52 1.57
CA LEU A 168 -0.47 6.27 0.82
C LEU A 168 -1.67 5.38 1.14
N GLY A 169 -2.04 5.27 2.41
CA GLY A 169 -3.23 4.53 2.84
C GLY A 169 -4.53 5.12 2.28
N LYS A 170 -4.63 6.45 2.22
CA LYS A 170 -5.77 7.12 1.60
C LYS A 170 -5.78 6.94 0.08
N ALA A 171 -4.62 7.03 -0.55
CA ALA A 171 -4.49 6.84 -2.00
C ALA A 171 -4.90 5.41 -2.44
N SER A 172 -4.62 4.39 -1.63
CA SER A 172 -5.07 3.01 -1.92
C SER A 172 -6.60 2.85 -1.84
N ARG A 173 -7.29 3.66 -1.04
CA ARG A 173 -8.76 3.67 -0.97
C ARG A 173 -9.43 4.31 -2.19
N TRP A 174 -8.73 5.11 -2.97
CA TRP A 174 -9.26 5.68 -4.20
C TRP A 174 -9.66 4.61 -5.24
N ALA A 175 -9.07 3.42 -5.16
CA ALA A 175 -9.48 2.29 -5.97
C ALA A 175 -10.91 1.79 -5.69
N ILE A 176 -11.45 2.10 -4.51
CA ILE A 176 -12.77 1.68 -4.04
C ILE A 176 -13.78 2.83 -4.23
N ASP A 177 -13.33 4.06 -4.13
CA ASP A 177 -14.19 5.26 -4.11
C ASP A 177 -14.25 5.92 -5.50
N VAL A 178 -15.36 5.73 -6.20
CA VAL A 178 -15.59 6.22 -7.59
C VAL A 178 -15.46 7.74 -7.70
N LEU A 179 -15.80 8.50 -6.66
CA LEU A 179 -15.72 9.96 -6.64
C LEU A 179 -14.27 10.49 -6.65
N LEU A 180 -13.32 9.69 -6.18
CA LEU A 180 -11.90 10.06 -6.12
C LEU A 180 -11.12 9.64 -7.36
N ILE A 181 -11.68 8.77 -8.21
CA ILE A 181 -11.08 8.39 -9.50
C ILE A 181 -11.00 9.60 -10.45
N GLY A 182 -11.99 10.51 -10.43
CA GLY A 182 -11.93 11.77 -11.17
C GLY A 182 -10.68 12.59 -10.87
N LEU A 183 -10.28 12.68 -9.61
CA LEU A 183 -9.05 13.38 -9.19
C LEU A 183 -7.75 12.68 -9.63
N LEU A 184 -7.78 11.37 -9.88
CA LEU A 184 -6.64 10.63 -10.45
C LEU A 184 -6.51 10.91 -11.96
N PHE A 185 -7.60 11.03 -12.69
CA PHE A 185 -7.60 11.30 -14.13
C PHE A 185 -7.31 12.77 -14.46
N ASP A 186 -7.73 13.72 -13.64
CA ASP A 186 -7.38 15.15 -13.81
C ASP A 186 -5.88 15.40 -13.57
N CYS A 187 -5.19 14.52 -12.85
CA CYS A 187 -3.72 14.56 -12.73
C CYS A 187 -2.97 13.94 -13.92
N VAL A 188 -3.64 13.32 -14.87
CA VAL A 188 -3.03 12.71 -16.08
C VAL A 188 -3.08 13.68 -17.27
N LYS A 189 -3.91 14.75 -17.19
CA LYS A 189 -4.11 15.70 -18.28
C LYS A 189 -3.41 17.06 -18.12
N SER A 190 -2.57 17.23 -17.09
CA SER A 190 -1.80 18.47 -16.92
C SER A 190 -0.28 18.25 -16.99
#